data_785accac787e6ca6240188c05caadbc9
#
_entry.id   785accac787e6ca6240188c05caadbc9
#
_cell.length_a   1.000
_cell.length_b   1.000
_cell.length_c   1.000
_cell.angle_alpha   90.00
_cell.angle_beta   90.00
_cell.angle_gamma   90.00
#
_symmetry.space_group_name_H-M   'P 1'
#
loop_
_entity.id
_entity.type
_entity.pdbx_description
1 polymer ?
#
loop_
_entity_poly.entity_id
_entity_poly.type
_entity_poly.pdbx_seq_one_letter_code
_entity_poly.pdbx_strand_id
1 'polypeptide(L)'
;MTKIFTLIFACIAAMTAMAQSDGSTVSNAWGLAGTGTAADPYLVSTAADFKAMAKNCNAEHKGTGEYFKMTNDIDFGGTADSPAQLPAIGKDGNAQITKIAYGFDGTFDGDGHTISGIYHTENGNNAEGKYNALFGCIDKNGVVKNIIFSENNHITGYNYVGSIASLNMGTIENCTNNADITASNFAAGGICGFMVNGNGTVRDCHNHGNIKAMTYASGICGGSQSGKSITTYSYLIEGCTNSGNLSTSNGLGSAGIAGSYSGAVKNCTNSGNADDTKGTSKSKQYTAGIVSCASFAVDIDGCTNSGSISGVKNVGGILGNVMKGDEVTTTIKNCTNNGTVSGQDLYVAGIVGNSARANGLVSVESCTNNGEVTSTGTTEFIGNLRGNTTIALGEGNVIGAGLKALPLDPDPTGINNVNANTNRTANGVFLRNGKIVIVKNNKQYTIGGIQTVEK
;
A
#
# COMPACT_ATOMS: atom_id res chain seq x y z
N MET A 1 -70.49 17.93 -15.02
CA MET A 1 -69.59 17.33 -14.01
C MET A 1 -69.15 15.93 -14.43
N THR A 2 -68.62 15.74 -15.63
CA THR A 2 -68.29 14.38 -16.12
C THR A 2 -67.02 14.34 -17.00
N LYS A 3 -66.09 15.24 -16.77
CA LYS A 3 -64.81 15.28 -17.53
C LYS A 3 -63.54 15.35 -16.67
N ILE A 4 -63.65 15.17 -15.35
CA ILE A 4 -62.46 15.22 -14.43
C ILE A 4 -62.08 13.83 -13.91
N PHE A 5 -62.85 12.78 -14.09
CA PHE A 5 -62.59 11.44 -13.60
C PHE A 5 -61.81 10.56 -14.54
N THR A 6 -61.53 10.96 -15.79
CA THR A 6 -60.79 10.12 -16.77
C THR A 6 -59.30 10.37 -16.81
N LEU A 7 -58.79 11.42 -16.13
CA LEU A 7 -57.38 11.75 -16.15
C LEU A 7 -56.58 11.18 -14.96
N ILE A 8 -57.28 10.70 -13.92
CA ILE A 8 -56.60 10.13 -12.73
C ILE A 8 -56.34 8.62 -12.88
N PHE A 9 -57.09 7.92 -13.75
CA PHE A 9 -56.89 6.50 -14.00
C PHE A 9 -55.74 6.20 -15.01
N ALA A 10 -55.30 7.19 -15.79
CA ALA A 10 -54.20 7.02 -16.74
C ALA A 10 -52.81 7.16 -16.09
N CYS A 11 -52.68 7.81 -14.91
CA CYS A 11 -51.39 7.93 -14.20
C CYS A 11 -51.12 6.78 -13.25
N ILE A 12 -52.08 5.95 -12.87
CA ILE A 12 -51.86 4.78 -12.01
C ILE A 12 -51.51 3.52 -12.82
N ALA A 13 -51.87 3.48 -14.11
CA ALA A 13 -51.51 2.38 -15.00
C ALA A 13 -50.05 2.46 -15.54
N ALA A 14 -49.38 3.61 -15.33
CA ALA A 14 -47.99 3.79 -15.76
C ALA A 14 -46.95 3.42 -14.69
N MET A 15 -47.37 3.02 -13.48
CA MET A 15 -46.48 2.65 -12.39
C MET A 15 -46.37 1.14 -12.09
N THR A 16 -47.08 0.29 -12.86
CA THR A 16 -46.98 -1.18 -12.69
C THR A 16 -46.39 -1.90 -13.90
N ALA A 17 -45.76 -1.17 -14.82
CA ALA A 17 -44.98 -1.76 -15.90
C ALA A 17 -43.49 -1.76 -15.53
N MET A 18 -43.15 -2.24 -14.32
CA MET A 18 -41.80 -2.53 -13.93
C MET A 18 -41.66 -4.05 -13.79
N ALA A 19 -40.74 -4.58 -14.58
CA ALA A 19 -40.22 -5.95 -14.53
C ALA A 19 -41.21 -7.07 -14.92
N GLN A 20 -41.63 -7.07 -16.14
CA GLN A 20 -41.70 -8.33 -16.85
C GLN A 20 -40.33 -8.53 -17.50
N SER A 21 -39.53 -9.41 -16.94
CA SER A 21 -38.33 -9.93 -17.63
C SER A 21 -38.84 -10.60 -18.88
N ASP A 22 -38.76 -9.91 -19.98
CA ASP A 22 -38.85 -10.50 -21.29
C ASP A 22 -37.75 -11.59 -21.30
N GLY A 23 -38.16 -12.81 -21.62
CA GLY A 23 -37.25 -13.97 -21.73
C GLY A 23 -36.34 -13.89 -22.94
N SER A 24 -35.76 -12.71 -23.22
CA SER A 24 -34.71 -12.55 -24.20
C SER A 24 -33.49 -13.29 -23.65
N THR A 25 -33.10 -14.37 -24.28
CA THR A 25 -31.83 -15.05 -24.04
C THR A 25 -30.72 -14.03 -24.30
N VAL A 26 -30.11 -13.54 -23.23
CA VAL A 26 -28.94 -12.64 -23.31
C VAL A 26 -27.84 -13.39 -24.05
N SER A 27 -27.58 -13.02 -25.31
CA SER A 27 -26.65 -13.75 -26.18
C SER A 27 -25.25 -13.16 -26.19
N ASN A 28 -24.89 -12.34 -25.21
CA ASN A 28 -23.51 -11.84 -25.07
C ASN A 28 -22.61 -12.86 -24.35
N ALA A 29 -21.30 -12.71 -24.51
CA ALA A 29 -20.31 -13.61 -23.92
C ALA A 29 -20.38 -13.69 -22.37
N TRP A 30 -20.92 -12.66 -21.71
CA TRP A 30 -21.00 -12.57 -20.26
C TRP A 30 -22.27 -13.19 -19.68
N GLY A 31 -23.35 -13.34 -20.48
CA GLY A 31 -24.65 -13.79 -20.00
C GLY A 31 -25.34 -12.75 -19.08
N LEU A 32 -24.98 -11.48 -19.21
CA LEU A 32 -25.48 -10.37 -18.40
C LEU A 32 -26.38 -9.46 -19.24
N ALA A 33 -27.34 -8.79 -18.61
CA ALA A 33 -28.16 -7.75 -19.27
C ALA A 33 -27.28 -6.55 -19.62
N GLY A 34 -27.63 -5.80 -20.67
CA GLY A 34 -26.86 -4.68 -21.19
C GLY A 34 -26.02 -5.02 -22.42
N THR A 35 -25.42 -4.02 -23.03
CA THR A 35 -24.56 -4.14 -24.22
C THR A 35 -23.07 -3.97 -23.95
N GLY A 36 -22.69 -3.68 -22.71
CA GLY A 36 -21.31 -3.49 -22.27
C GLY A 36 -20.67 -2.17 -22.70
N THR A 37 -21.48 -1.20 -23.16
CA THR A 37 -21.01 0.16 -23.46
C THR A 37 -21.07 1.05 -22.21
N ALA A 38 -20.41 2.19 -22.23
CA ALA A 38 -20.49 3.16 -21.13
C ALA A 38 -21.92 3.69 -20.91
N ALA A 39 -22.75 3.76 -21.95
CA ALA A 39 -24.14 4.21 -21.88
C ALA A 39 -25.12 3.10 -21.48
N ASP A 40 -24.76 1.84 -21.72
CA ASP A 40 -25.55 0.65 -21.43
C ASP A 40 -24.61 -0.48 -20.94
N PRO A 41 -24.10 -0.39 -19.70
CA PRO A 41 -23.16 -1.35 -19.15
C PRO A 41 -23.80 -2.72 -18.90
N TYR A 42 -22.99 -3.76 -18.84
CA TYR A 42 -23.45 -5.06 -18.34
C TYR A 42 -23.84 -4.94 -16.87
N LEU A 43 -25.05 -5.40 -16.54
CA LEU A 43 -25.60 -5.28 -15.20
C LEU A 43 -25.24 -6.47 -14.34
N VAL A 44 -24.67 -6.21 -13.17
CA VAL A 44 -24.27 -7.19 -12.17
C VAL A 44 -25.16 -7.01 -10.95
N SER A 45 -26.13 -7.92 -10.79
CA SER A 45 -27.21 -7.78 -9.81
C SER A 45 -27.16 -8.85 -8.72
N THR A 46 -26.40 -9.94 -8.93
CA THR A 46 -26.37 -11.10 -8.04
C THR A 46 -24.99 -11.71 -7.89
N ALA A 47 -24.79 -12.52 -6.86
CA ALA A 47 -23.58 -13.33 -6.72
C ALA A 47 -23.36 -14.29 -7.89
N ALA A 48 -24.43 -14.72 -8.57
CA ALA A 48 -24.33 -15.56 -9.77
C ALA A 48 -23.74 -14.78 -10.95
N ASP A 49 -24.07 -13.50 -11.09
CA ASP A 49 -23.51 -12.63 -12.13
C ASP A 49 -21.99 -12.43 -11.93
N PHE A 50 -21.54 -12.22 -10.69
CA PHE A 50 -20.10 -12.21 -10.37
C PHE A 50 -19.41 -13.52 -10.74
N LYS A 51 -20.05 -14.67 -10.45
CA LYS A 51 -19.51 -15.99 -10.82
C LYS A 51 -19.47 -16.18 -12.34
N ALA A 52 -20.46 -15.67 -13.07
CA ALA A 52 -20.48 -15.67 -14.53
C ALA A 52 -19.34 -14.79 -15.09
N MET A 53 -19.14 -13.59 -14.56
CA MET A 53 -18.01 -12.74 -14.91
C MET A 53 -16.68 -13.45 -14.68
N ALA A 54 -16.47 -14.05 -13.51
CA ALA A 54 -15.24 -14.77 -13.19
C ALA A 54 -14.98 -15.91 -14.16
N LYS A 55 -16.02 -16.72 -14.47
CA LYS A 55 -15.94 -17.82 -15.41
C LYS A 55 -15.50 -17.36 -16.80
N ASN A 56 -16.09 -16.29 -17.30
CA ASN A 56 -15.82 -15.77 -18.63
C ASN A 56 -14.45 -15.06 -18.70
N CYS A 57 -14.13 -14.21 -17.72
CA CYS A 57 -12.85 -13.54 -17.66
C CYS A 57 -11.68 -14.54 -17.56
N ASN A 58 -11.84 -15.57 -16.74
CA ASN A 58 -10.83 -16.61 -16.55
C ASN A 58 -10.72 -17.57 -17.78
N ALA A 59 -11.67 -17.48 -18.73
CA ALA A 59 -11.67 -18.18 -20.02
C ALA A 59 -11.27 -17.25 -21.20
N GLU A 60 -10.39 -16.27 -20.95
CA GLU A 60 -9.80 -15.35 -21.93
C GLU A 60 -10.63 -14.11 -22.32
N HIS A 61 -11.85 -13.95 -21.81
CA HIS A 61 -12.65 -12.73 -22.04
C HIS A 61 -12.29 -11.65 -21.01
N LYS A 62 -11.31 -10.80 -21.34
CA LYS A 62 -10.80 -9.80 -20.41
C LYS A 62 -11.74 -8.61 -20.12
N GLY A 63 -12.79 -8.44 -20.91
CA GLY A 63 -13.67 -7.27 -20.85
C GLY A 63 -13.05 -5.99 -21.39
N THR A 64 -12.04 -6.07 -22.26
CA THR A 64 -11.32 -4.91 -22.79
C THR A 64 -12.27 -3.94 -23.49
N GLY A 65 -12.34 -2.71 -22.96
CA GLY A 65 -13.26 -1.65 -23.46
C GLY A 65 -14.71 -1.85 -23.07
N GLU A 66 -15.06 -2.85 -22.28
CA GLU A 66 -16.40 -3.13 -21.82
C GLU A 66 -16.65 -2.55 -20.42
N TYR A 67 -17.92 -2.24 -20.14
CA TYR A 67 -18.38 -1.62 -18.90
C TYR A 67 -19.33 -2.55 -18.17
N PHE A 68 -19.13 -2.66 -16.86
CA PHE A 68 -19.93 -3.45 -15.93
C PHE A 68 -20.38 -2.56 -14.78
N LYS A 69 -21.62 -2.73 -14.33
CA LYS A 69 -22.17 -1.92 -13.25
C LYS A 69 -22.99 -2.77 -12.28
N MET A 70 -22.73 -2.61 -10.98
CA MET A 70 -23.63 -3.15 -9.96
C MET A 70 -24.94 -2.36 -9.94
N THR A 71 -26.04 -3.05 -9.66
CA THR A 71 -27.37 -2.44 -9.61
C THR A 71 -28.00 -2.45 -8.22
N ASN A 72 -27.42 -3.20 -7.30
CA ASN A 72 -27.85 -3.33 -5.90
C ASN A 72 -26.75 -3.98 -5.07
N ASP A 73 -26.94 -3.97 -3.77
CA ASP A 73 -26.08 -4.71 -2.84
C ASP A 73 -26.14 -6.22 -3.14
N ILE A 74 -25.01 -6.89 -3.03
CA ILE A 74 -24.89 -8.32 -3.37
C ILE A 74 -24.38 -9.08 -2.15
N ASP A 75 -25.19 -10.04 -1.70
CA ASP A 75 -24.83 -10.99 -0.63
C ASP A 75 -24.48 -12.36 -1.25
N PHE A 76 -23.28 -12.85 -0.96
CA PHE A 76 -22.85 -14.18 -1.37
C PHE A 76 -23.38 -15.30 -0.47
N GLY A 77 -23.96 -14.97 0.68
CA GLY A 77 -24.60 -15.91 1.61
C GLY A 77 -23.66 -16.89 2.31
N GLY A 78 -22.35 -16.62 2.28
CA GLY A 78 -21.35 -17.51 2.88
C GLY A 78 -21.25 -17.35 4.40
N THR A 79 -21.01 -18.48 5.06
CA THR A 79 -20.76 -18.58 6.51
C THR A 79 -19.60 -19.54 6.76
N ALA A 80 -19.15 -19.67 8.00
CA ALA A 80 -18.12 -20.65 8.38
C ALA A 80 -18.54 -22.10 8.04
N ASP A 81 -19.82 -22.42 8.22
CA ASP A 81 -20.37 -23.75 7.97
C ASP A 81 -20.72 -23.98 6.48
N SER A 82 -20.95 -22.92 5.74
CA SER A 82 -21.27 -22.96 4.30
C SER A 82 -20.48 -21.87 3.56
N PRO A 83 -19.18 -22.09 3.28
CA PRO A 83 -18.32 -21.07 2.71
C PRO A 83 -18.74 -20.64 1.30
N ALA A 84 -18.78 -19.33 1.07
CA ALA A 84 -18.87 -18.74 -0.26
C ALA A 84 -17.51 -18.20 -0.69
N GLN A 85 -16.91 -18.83 -1.68
CA GLN A 85 -15.57 -18.49 -2.14
C GLN A 85 -15.56 -17.21 -2.98
N LEU A 86 -14.41 -16.51 -2.96
CA LEU A 86 -14.15 -15.38 -3.83
C LEU A 86 -14.26 -15.77 -5.31
N PRO A 87 -14.90 -14.94 -6.14
CA PRO A 87 -14.98 -15.21 -7.59
C PRO A 87 -13.63 -15.13 -8.28
N ALA A 88 -12.69 -14.31 -7.80
CA ALA A 88 -11.36 -14.10 -8.35
C ALA A 88 -11.38 -13.80 -9.86
N ILE A 89 -12.08 -12.74 -10.27
CA ILE A 89 -12.19 -12.31 -11.67
C ILE A 89 -10.79 -11.98 -12.21
N GLY A 90 -10.43 -12.52 -13.39
CA GLY A 90 -9.11 -12.32 -13.98
C GLY A 90 -8.01 -13.23 -13.41
N LYS A 91 -8.38 -14.43 -12.98
CA LYS A 91 -7.46 -15.47 -12.51
C LYS A 91 -6.91 -16.27 -13.68
N ASP A 92 -5.59 -16.30 -13.86
CA ASP A 92 -4.97 -17.24 -14.78
C ASP A 92 -4.56 -18.57 -14.08
N GLY A 93 -4.49 -19.66 -14.85
CA GLY A 93 -4.15 -20.97 -14.32
C GLY A 93 -2.71 -21.12 -13.83
N ASN A 94 -1.80 -20.16 -14.09
CA ASN A 94 -0.37 -20.30 -13.84
C ASN A 94 0.13 -19.57 -12.59
N ALA A 95 -0.65 -18.68 -12.01
CA ALA A 95 -0.35 -17.95 -10.77
C ALA A 95 1.09 -17.33 -10.69
N GLN A 96 1.69 -17.02 -11.84
CA GLN A 96 2.99 -16.37 -11.91
C GLN A 96 2.78 -14.87 -12.08
N ILE A 97 3.19 -14.07 -11.09
CA ILE A 97 3.09 -12.59 -11.10
C ILE A 97 3.81 -11.94 -12.30
N THR A 98 4.63 -12.67 -13.03
CA THR A 98 5.37 -12.19 -14.19
C THR A 98 4.72 -12.55 -15.53
N LYS A 99 3.66 -13.36 -15.54
CA LYS A 99 2.99 -13.85 -16.77
C LYS A 99 1.49 -13.91 -16.53
N ILE A 100 0.87 -12.75 -16.32
CA ILE A 100 -0.58 -12.66 -16.15
C ILE A 100 -1.21 -12.61 -17.54
N ALA A 101 -1.91 -13.68 -17.91
CA ALA A 101 -2.51 -13.81 -19.23
C ALA A 101 -3.94 -13.25 -19.30
N TYR A 102 -4.71 -13.33 -18.18
CA TYR A 102 -6.16 -13.13 -18.20
C TYR A 102 -6.65 -12.13 -17.15
N GLY A 103 -5.90 -11.04 -16.90
CA GLY A 103 -6.36 -9.97 -16.03
C GLY A 103 -7.63 -9.28 -16.57
N PHE A 104 -8.50 -8.83 -15.67
CA PHE A 104 -9.67 -8.02 -16.05
C PHE A 104 -9.22 -6.67 -16.61
N ASP A 105 -9.65 -6.34 -17.83
CA ASP A 105 -9.19 -5.18 -18.60
C ASP A 105 -10.35 -4.23 -18.99
N GLY A 106 -11.53 -4.41 -18.37
CA GLY A 106 -12.71 -3.58 -18.52
C GLY A 106 -12.87 -2.53 -17.42
N THR A 107 -14.01 -1.86 -17.42
CA THR A 107 -14.42 -0.95 -16.33
C THR A 107 -15.53 -1.58 -15.51
N PHE A 108 -15.30 -1.80 -14.22
CA PHE A 108 -16.28 -2.27 -13.26
C PHE A 108 -16.63 -1.14 -12.27
N ASP A 109 -17.90 -0.75 -12.26
CA ASP A 109 -18.44 0.27 -11.35
C ASP A 109 -19.37 -0.37 -10.32
N GLY A 110 -18.98 -0.35 -9.06
CA GLY A 110 -19.82 -0.81 -7.95
C GLY A 110 -20.99 0.12 -7.63
N ASP A 111 -21.00 1.34 -8.19
CA ASP A 111 -22.05 2.36 -7.98
C ASP A 111 -22.33 2.67 -6.49
N GLY A 112 -21.37 2.43 -5.61
CA GLY A 112 -21.52 2.59 -4.16
C GLY A 112 -22.24 1.44 -3.46
N HIS A 113 -22.51 0.35 -4.17
CA HIS A 113 -23.14 -0.84 -3.58
C HIS A 113 -22.19 -1.69 -2.76
N THR A 114 -22.78 -2.44 -1.84
CA THR A 114 -22.07 -3.29 -0.88
C THR A 114 -21.97 -4.74 -1.37
N ILE A 115 -20.80 -5.35 -1.15
CA ILE A 115 -20.58 -6.78 -1.31
C ILE A 115 -20.39 -7.41 0.07
N SER A 116 -21.19 -8.43 0.38
CA SER A 116 -21.22 -9.12 1.67
C SER A 116 -21.29 -10.64 1.53
N GLY A 117 -21.19 -11.34 2.65
CA GLY A 117 -21.38 -12.79 2.70
C GLY A 117 -20.33 -13.62 1.97
N ILE A 118 -19.13 -13.09 1.76
CA ILE A 118 -17.99 -13.89 1.30
C ILE A 118 -17.33 -14.53 2.51
N TYR A 119 -17.25 -15.85 2.51
CA TYR A 119 -16.45 -16.60 3.47
C TYR A 119 -15.44 -17.45 2.72
N HIS A 120 -14.21 -16.92 2.63
CA HIS A 120 -13.12 -17.52 1.88
C HIS A 120 -11.96 -17.88 2.79
N THR A 121 -11.56 -19.14 2.77
CA THR A 121 -10.39 -19.62 3.50
C THR A 121 -9.55 -20.49 2.58
N GLU A 122 -8.34 -20.06 2.27
CA GLU A 122 -7.41 -20.77 1.42
C GLU A 122 -5.98 -20.63 2.01
N ASN A 123 -5.44 -21.73 2.49
CA ASN A 123 -4.11 -21.79 3.13
C ASN A 123 -3.06 -22.55 2.29
N GLY A 124 -3.45 -23.00 1.08
CA GLY A 124 -2.58 -23.79 0.23
C GLY A 124 -1.73 -22.96 -0.73
N ASN A 125 -0.55 -23.48 -1.09
CA ASN A 125 0.31 -22.90 -2.14
C ASN A 125 -0.10 -23.40 -3.54
N ASN A 126 -1.38 -23.59 -3.78
CA ASN A 126 -1.93 -23.89 -5.10
C ASN A 126 -2.23 -22.59 -5.87
N ALA A 127 -2.66 -22.71 -7.13
CA ALA A 127 -3.02 -21.55 -7.94
C ALA A 127 -4.18 -20.76 -7.33
N GLU A 128 -5.10 -21.42 -6.65
CA GLU A 128 -6.26 -20.82 -6.00
C GLU A 128 -5.86 -20.00 -4.78
N GLY A 129 -4.89 -20.46 -3.99
CA GLY A 129 -4.35 -19.74 -2.84
C GLY A 129 -3.51 -18.50 -3.18
N LYS A 130 -3.39 -18.12 -4.46
CA LYS A 130 -2.62 -16.94 -4.89
C LYS A 130 -3.48 -15.76 -5.34
N TYR A 131 -4.77 -15.99 -5.64
CA TYR A 131 -5.70 -14.97 -6.11
C TYR A 131 -6.85 -14.82 -5.11
N ASN A 132 -6.57 -14.11 -4.03
CA ASN A 132 -7.48 -13.99 -2.90
C ASN A 132 -8.05 -12.58 -2.81
N ALA A 133 -8.92 -12.21 -3.74
CA ALA A 133 -9.69 -10.97 -3.79
C ALA A 133 -10.88 -11.12 -4.75
N LEU A 134 -11.78 -10.14 -4.81
CA LEU A 134 -12.86 -10.09 -5.81
C LEU A 134 -12.31 -10.20 -7.23
N PHE A 135 -11.26 -9.44 -7.51
CA PHE A 135 -10.50 -9.52 -8.76
C PHE A 135 -9.18 -10.26 -8.48
N GLY A 136 -8.96 -11.37 -9.15
CA GLY A 136 -7.69 -12.10 -9.08
C GLY A 136 -6.55 -11.27 -9.65
N CYS A 137 -6.81 -10.63 -10.80
CA CYS A 137 -5.91 -9.65 -11.39
C CYS A 137 -6.69 -8.57 -12.16
N ILE A 138 -6.28 -7.32 -11.99
CA ILE A 138 -6.71 -6.19 -12.83
C ILE A 138 -5.58 -5.90 -13.81
N ASP A 139 -5.86 -5.98 -15.13
CA ASP A 139 -4.89 -5.70 -16.20
C ASP A 139 -4.72 -4.18 -16.36
N LYS A 140 -3.76 -3.76 -17.18
CA LYS A 140 -3.26 -2.38 -17.28
C LYS A 140 -4.31 -1.32 -17.66
N ASN A 141 -5.37 -1.67 -18.39
CA ASN A 141 -6.47 -0.76 -18.73
C ASN A 141 -7.70 -1.00 -17.84
N GLY A 142 -7.68 -2.03 -17.00
CA GLY A 142 -8.78 -2.37 -16.10
C GLY A 142 -9.01 -1.29 -15.06
N VAL A 143 -10.27 -0.95 -14.81
CA VAL A 143 -10.70 0.00 -13.78
C VAL A 143 -11.75 -0.66 -12.91
N VAL A 144 -11.53 -0.67 -11.60
CA VAL A 144 -12.49 -1.16 -10.61
C VAL A 144 -12.74 -0.04 -9.60
N LYS A 145 -14.01 0.34 -9.43
CA LYS A 145 -14.33 1.50 -8.61
C LYS A 145 -15.64 1.40 -7.86
N ASN A 146 -15.80 2.25 -6.84
CA ASN A 146 -17.05 2.51 -6.11
C ASN A 146 -17.62 1.25 -5.43
N ILE A 147 -16.80 0.36 -4.89
CA ILE A 147 -17.24 -0.85 -4.18
C ILE A 147 -17.08 -0.66 -2.67
N ILE A 148 -18.12 -1.04 -1.91
CA ILE A 148 -18.05 -1.19 -0.46
C ILE A 148 -17.95 -2.68 -0.13
N PHE A 149 -16.84 -3.09 0.47
CA PHE A 149 -16.62 -4.46 0.92
C PHE A 149 -16.98 -4.55 2.42
N SER A 150 -18.06 -5.28 2.72
CA SER A 150 -18.67 -5.34 4.05
C SER A 150 -17.78 -5.99 5.10
N GLU A 151 -17.94 -5.58 6.35
CA GLU A 151 -17.34 -6.20 7.53
C GLU A 151 -17.75 -7.67 7.74
N ASN A 152 -18.90 -8.08 7.18
CA ASN A 152 -19.38 -9.46 7.22
C ASN A 152 -18.63 -10.41 6.27
N ASN A 153 -17.67 -9.91 5.51
CA ASN A 153 -16.81 -10.75 4.70
C ASN A 153 -15.66 -11.29 5.54
N HIS A 154 -15.29 -12.54 5.31
CA HIS A 154 -14.13 -13.17 5.91
C HIS A 154 -13.17 -13.65 4.82
N ILE A 155 -11.94 -13.10 4.79
CA ILE A 155 -10.94 -13.49 3.81
C ILE A 155 -9.65 -13.93 4.51
N THR A 156 -9.34 -15.20 4.35
CA THR A 156 -8.03 -15.77 4.66
C THR A 156 -7.47 -16.41 3.40
N GLY A 157 -6.32 -15.92 2.96
CA GLY A 157 -5.65 -16.44 1.77
C GLY A 157 -4.19 -16.77 2.02
N TYR A 158 -3.51 -17.33 1.01
CA TYR A 158 -2.10 -17.71 1.12
C TYR A 158 -1.15 -16.56 0.78
N ASN A 159 -1.23 -16.01 -0.45
CA ASN A 159 -0.39 -14.90 -0.93
C ASN A 159 -1.25 -13.79 -1.52
N TYR A 160 -0.74 -12.55 -1.51
CA TYR A 160 -1.31 -11.40 -2.22
C TYR A 160 -2.80 -11.23 -1.96
N VAL A 161 -3.18 -11.11 -0.68
CA VAL A 161 -4.57 -11.05 -0.26
C VAL A 161 -5.04 -9.60 -0.21
N GLY A 162 -6.19 -9.32 -0.82
CA GLY A 162 -6.85 -8.00 -0.77
C GLY A 162 -8.36 -8.15 -0.76
N SER A 163 -9.10 -7.10 -0.48
CA SER A 163 -10.56 -7.11 -0.65
C SER A 163 -10.94 -6.99 -2.14
N ILE A 164 -10.34 -6.04 -2.85
CA ILE A 164 -10.71 -5.69 -4.23
C ILE A 164 -9.85 -6.45 -5.23
N ALA A 165 -8.53 -6.39 -5.12
CA ALA A 165 -7.65 -7.10 -6.05
C ALA A 165 -6.52 -7.85 -5.34
N SER A 166 -6.21 -9.06 -5.81
CA SER A 166 -4.97 -9.75 -5.44
C SER A 166 -3.77 -9.14 -6.12
N LEU A 167 -3.83 -8.99 -7.44
CA LEU A 167 -2.79 -8.39 -8.27
C LEU A 167 -3.38 -7.20 -9.05
N ASN A 168 -2.66 -6.08 -9.08
CA ASN A 168 -3.12 -4.89 -9.78
C ASN A 168 -2.04 -4.33 -10.70
N MET A 169 -2.40 -4.15 -11.98
CA MET A 169 -1.67 -3.36 -12.98
C MET A 169 -2.51 -2.19 -13.51
N GLY A 170 -3.81 -2.15 -13.19
CA GLY A 170 -4.78 -1.16 -13.60
C GLY A 170 -5.06 -0.12 -12.51
N THR A 171 -6.31 0.29 -12.41
CA THR A 171 -6.76 1.31 -11.44
C THR A 171 -7.83 0.77 -10.50
N ILE A 172 -7.64 0.96 -9.21
CA ILE A 172 -8.66 0.79 -8.16
C ILE A 172 -8.96 2.17 -7.57
N GLU A 173 -10.23 2.54 -7.53
CA GLU A 173 -10.63 3.90 -7.17
C GLU A 173 -11.89 3.92 -6.30
N ASN A 174 -11.91 4.78 -5.28
CA ASN A 174 -13.07 5.02 -4.42
C ASN A 174 -13.71 3.72 -3.89
N CYS A 175 -12.87 2.78 -3.43
CA CYS A 175 -13.33 1.53 -2.83
C CYS A 175 -13.10 1.55 -1.31
N THR A 176 -13.99 0.92 -0.56
CA THR A 176 -13.90 0.81 0.89
C THR A 176 -13.83 -0.66 1.32
N ASN A 177 -12.87 -0.99 2.17
CA ASN A 177 -12.81 -2.28 2.86
C ASN A 177 -13.15 -2.13 4.34
N ASN A 178 -14.18 -2.84 4.80
CA ASN A 178 -14.53 -2.93 6.22
C ASN A 178 -14.18 -4.31 6.83
N ALA A 179 -13.80 -5.30 6.00
CA ALA A 179 -13.52 -6.66 6.45
C ALA A 179 -12.09 -6.84 6.96
N ASP A 180 -11.92 -7.75 7.89
CA ASP A 180 -10.60 -8.24 8.30
C ASP A 180 -10.00 -9.13 7.21
N ILE A 181 -8.72 -8.87 6.84
CA ILE A 181 -7.99 -9.58 5.79
C ILE A 181 -6.78 -10.30 6.40
N THR A 182 -6.60 -11.57 6.04
CA THR A 182 -5.46 -12.36 6.51
C THR A 182 -4.72 -13.04 5.37
N ALA A 183 -3.38 -12.88 5.32
CA ALA A 183 -2.50 -13.65 4.47
C ALA A 183 -1.64 -14.62 5.29
N SER A 184 -1.77 -15.92 5.04
CA SER A 184 -1.07 -16.96 5.81
C SER A 184 0.40 -17.13 5.43
N ASN A 185 0.86 -16.57 4.29
CA ASN A 185 2.26 -16.70 3.83
C ASN A 185 2.95 -15.37 3.50
N PHE A 186 2.45 -14.55 2.60
CA PHE A 186 3.25 -13.41 2.13
C PHE A 186 2.64 -12.06 2.50
N ALA A 187 1.81 -11.45 1.64
CA ALA A 187 1.40 -10.07 1.77
C ALA A 187 -0.13 -9.91 1.79
N ALA A 188 -0.63 -9.08 2.68
CA ALA A 188 -2.01 -8.63 2.70
C ALA A 188 -2.07 -7.10 2.62
N GLY A 189 -3.01 -6.60 1.81
CA GLY A 189 -3.44 -5.21 1.81
C GLY A 189 -4.94 -5.11 1.97
N GLY A 190 -5.43 -4.07 2.63
CA GLY A 190 -6.87 -3.89 2.83
C GLY A 190 -7.63 -3.78 1.50
N ILE A 191 -7.02 -3.19 0.48
CA ILE A 191 -7.60 -2.98 -0.86
C ILE A 191 -6.93 -3.90 -1.88
N CYS A 192 -5.60 -3.89 -1.96
CA CYS A 192 -4.82 -4.59 -2.99
C CYS A 192 -3.74 -5.45 -2.35
N GLY A 193 -3.66 -6.73 -2.73
CA GLY A 193 -2.62 -7.63 -2.27
C GLY A 193 -1.24 -7.21 -2.75
N PHE A 194 -1.10 -6.96 -4.06
CA PHE A 194 0.20 -6.62 -4.65
C PHE A 194 0.08 -5.90 -6.00
N MET A 195 0.95 -4.94 -6.28
CA MET A 195 1.07 -4.30 -7.60
C MET A 195 2.20 -4.94 -8.41
N VAL A 196 2.00 -5.14 -9.71
CA VAL A 196 2.93 -5.91 -10.55
C VAL A 196 3.22 -5.26 -11.90
N ASN A 197 4.28 -5.72 -12.57
CA ASN A 197 4.66 -5.34 -13.94
C ASN A 197 4.93 -3.84 -14.15
N GLY A 198 5.31 -3.10 -13.09
CA GLY A 198 5.70 -1.69 -13.19
C GLY A 198 4.52 -0.71 -13.24
N ASN A 199 3.27 -1.17 -13.21
CA ASN A 199 2.07 -0.35 -13.25
C ASN A 199 1.11 -0.72 -12.12
N GLY A 200 0.20 0.17 -11.81
CA GLY A 200 -0.89 -0.02 -10.85
C GLY A 200 -1.17 1.26 -10.07
N THR A 201 -2.44 1.59 -9.97
CA THR A 201 -2.92 2.75 -9.22
C THR A 201 -3.97 2.31 -8.21
N VAL A 202 -3.86 2.81 -6.98
CA VAL A 202 -4.93 2.75 -5.96
C VAL A 202 -5.13 4.17 -5.47
N ARG A 203 -6.33 4.73 -5.66
CA ARG A 203 -6.61 6.10 -5.23
C ARG A 203 -7.95 6.23 -4.53
N ASP A 204 -8.03 7.18 -3.61
CA ASP A 204 -9.24 7.52 -2.88
C ASP A 204 -9.94 6.31 -2.25
N CYS A 205 -9.12 5.33 -1.78
CA CYS A 205 -9.61 4.09 -1.19
C CYS A 205 -9.43 4.12 0.34
N HIS A 206 -10.35 3.42 1.04
CA HIS A 206 -10.41 3.43 2.49
C HIS A 206 -10.36 2.02 3.07
N ASN A 207 -9.51 1.80 4.06
CA ASN A 207 -9.48 0.56 4.82
C ASN A 207 -9.86 0.82 6.28
N HIS A 208 -10.85 0.08 6.77
CA HIS A 208 -11.28 0.07 8.18
C HIS A 208 -11.04 -1.30 8.85
N GLY A 209 -10.93 -2.36 8.05
CA GLY A 209 -10.69 -3.71 8.55
C GLY A 209 -9.26 -3.92 9.04
N ASN A 210 -9.07 -4.85 9.99
CA ASN A 210 -7.74 -5.23 10.48
C ASN A 210 -7.02 -6.11 9.45
N ILE A 211 -5.73 -5.88 9.27
CA ILE A 211 -4.93 -6.63 8.31
C ILE A 211 -3.86 -7.44 9.03
N LYS A 212 -3.85 -8.74 8.75
CA LYS A 212 -2.85 -9.67 9.28
C LYS A 212 -2.12 -10.36 8.13
N ALA A 213 -0.80 -10.52 8.27
CA ALA A 213 -0.03 -11.29 7.30
C ALA A 213 1.11 -12.05 7.98
N MET A 214 1.67 -13.04 7.30
CA MET A 214 2.92 -13.62 7.78
C MET A 214 4.07 -12.64 7.56
N THR A 215 4.12 -11.99 6.40
CA THR A 215 5.28 -11.19 5.98
C THR A 215 5.03 -9.68 5.92
N TYR A 216 4.06 -9.21 5.14
CA TYR A 216 3.72 -7.79 5.00
C TYR A 216 2.22 -7.56 5.20
N ALA A 217 1.86 -6.80 6.24
CA ALA A 217 0.48 -6.39 6.51
C ALA A 217 0.34 -4.88 6.30
N SER A 218 -0.55 -4.46 5.40
CA SER A 218 -0.66 -3.05 5.04
C SER A 218 -2.11 -2.61 4.88
N GLY A 219 -2.39 -1.37 5.28
CA GLY A 219 -3.76 -0.86 5.23
C GLY A 219 -4.33 -0.81 3.82
N ILE A 220 -3.52 -0.47 2.81
CA ILE A 220 -4.00 -0.30 1.43
C ILE A 220 -3.41 -1.36 0.50
N CYS A 221 -2.08 -1.45 0.39
CA CYS A 221 -1.43 -2.35 -0.57
C CYS A 221 -0.32 -3.15 0.12
N GLY A 222 -0.38 -4.48 0.03
CA GLY A 222 0.61 -5.38 0.63
C GLY A 222 2.03 -5.21 0.10
N GLY A 223 2.17 -4.69 -1.11
CA GLY A 223 3.46 -4.34 -1.69
C GLY A 223 3.43 -4.19 -3.21
N SER A 224 4.61 -4.00 -3.80
CA SER A 224 4.77 -3.95 -5.25
C SER A 224 5.98 -4.76 -5.73
N GLN A 225 5.90 -5.23 -6.96
CA GLN A 225 7.01 -5.94 -7.60
C GLN A 225 8.20 -4.98 -7.79
N SER A 226 9.38 -5.46 -7.45
CA SER A 226 10.65 -4.76 -7.67
C SER A 226 11.66 -5.72 -8.30
N GLY A 227 12.58 -5.18 -9.09
CA GLY A 227 13.64 -6.00 -9.69
C GLY A 227 14.29 -5.35 -10.90
N LYS A 228 15.43 -5.89 -11.35
CA LYS A 228 16.21 -5.36 -12.47
C LYS A 228 15.47 -5.40 -13.83
N SER A 229 14.42 -6.20 -13.95
CA SER A 229 13.58 -6.29 -15.15
C SER A 229 12.55 -5.18 -15.26
N ILE A 230 12.32 -4.41 -14.20
CA ILE A 230 11.38 -3.28 -14.19
C ILE A 230 12.21 -2.01 -14.24
N THR A 231 12.21 -1.36 -15.37
CA THR A 231 12.98 -0.12 -15.61
C THR A 231 12.23 1.14 -15.20
N THR A 232 10.91 1.06 -15.05
CA THR A 232 10.05 2.17 -14.64
C THR A 232 9.02 1.68 -13.62
N TYR A 233 8.95 2.35 -12.48
CA TYR A 233 7.97 2.04 -11.42
C TYR A 233 6.90 3.13 -11.45
N SER A 234 5.80 2.88 -12.17
CA SER A 234 4.63 3.77 -12.25
C SER A 234 3.54 3.34 -11.27
N TYR A 235 3.91 2.72 -10.13
CA TYR A 235 2.97 2.40 -9.08
C TYR A 235 2.60 3.67 -8.32
N LEU A 236 1.30 3.85 -8.09
CA LEU A 236 0.76 5.00 -7.37
C LEU A 236 -0.27 4.58 -6.33
N ILE A 237 -0.10 5.08 -5.10
CA ILE A 237 -1.13 5.08 -4.07
C ILE A 237 -1.37 6.54 -3.70
N GLU A 238 -2.61 7.02 -3.85
CA GLU A 238 -2.93 8.43 -3.65
C GLU A 238 -4.26 8.63 -2.94
N GLY A 239 -4.33 9.60 -2.02
CA GLY A 239 -5.59 9.98 -1.35
C GLY A 239 -6.19 8.88 -0.46
N CYS A 240 -5.45 7.81 -0.16
CA CYS A 240 -5.98 6.65 0.56
C CYS A 240 -5.89 6.80 2.08
N THR A 241 -6.81 6.16 2.80
CA THR A 241 -6.83 6.18 4.27
C THR A 241 -6.89 4.79 4.88
N ASN A 242 -6.17 4.61 5.98
CA ASN A 242 -6.25 3.41 6.81
C ASN A 242 -6.61 3.76 8.25
N SER A 243 -7.59 3.05 8.82
CA SER A 243 -7.92 3.10 10.25
C SER A 243 -7.87 1.72 10.91
N GLY A 244 -7.73 0.65 10.14
CA GLY A 244 -7.60 -0.72 10.65
C GLY A 244 -6.23 -0.99 11.26
N ASN A 245 -6.17 -1.89 12.23
CA ASN A 245 -4.92 -2.28 12.87
C ASN A 245 -4.16 -3.33 12.05
N LEU A 246 -2.85 -3.31 12.17
CA LEU A 246 -1.94 -4.08 11.33
C LEU A 246 -0.98 -4.91 12.17
N SER A 247 -0.75 -6.16 11.75
CA SER A 247 0.26 -7.00 12.41
C SER A 247 0.82 -8.08 11.50
N THR A 248 2.09 -8.47 11.75
CA THR A 248 2.70 -9.62 11.08
C THR A 248 3.12 -10.69 12.09
N SER A 249 2.96 -11.96 11.71
CA SER A 249 3.37 -13.09 12.57
C SER A 249 4.87 -13.37 12.48
N ASN A 250 5.49 -13.11 11.35
CA ASN A 250 6.92 -13.27 11.13
C ASN A 250 7.70 -11.94 11.36
N GLY A 251 6.99 -10.80 11.35
CA GLY A 251 7.54 -9.50 11.69
C GLY A 251 8.43 -8.89 10.62
N LEU A 252 8.25 -9.22 9.33
CA LEU A 252 9.01 -8.51 8.29
C LEU A 252 8.52 -7.08 8.09
N GLY A 253 7.19 -6.81 8.15
CA GLY A 253 6.79 -5.41 8.14
C GLY A 253 5.31 -5.12 8.02
N SER A 254 4.79 -4.38 8.99
CA SER A 254 3.49 -3.73 8.89
C SER A 254 3.63 -2.27 8.50
N ALA A 255 2.68 -1.76 7.70
CA ALA A 255 2.62 -0.35 7.39
C ALA A 255 1.20 0.17 7.15
N GLY A 256 0.93 1.40 7.57
CA GLY A 256 -0.38 2.01 7.42
C GLY A 256 -0.91 2.01 6.00
N ILE A 257 -0.05 2.20 5.01
CA ILE A 257 -0.46 2.32 3.59
C ILE A 257 0.13 1.22 2.72
N ALA A 258 1.45 1.06 2.68
CA ALA A 258 2.07 0.08 1.78
C ALA A 258 3.19 -0.72 2.45
N GLY A 259 3.27 -2.00 2.10
CA GLY A 259 4.29 -2.93 2.62
C GLY A 259 5.64 -2.74 1.94
N SER A 260 6.16 -3.83 1.33
CA SER A 260 7.38 -3.76 0.52
C SER A 260 7.08 -3.09 -0.82
N TYR A 261 7.44 -1.82 -0.98
CA TYR A 261 6.91 -0.99 -2.04
C TYR A 261 8.00 -0.25 -2.84
N SER A 262 7.68 0.05 -4.09
CA SER A 262 8.43 0.93 -4.99
C SER A 262 7.43 1.79 -5.76
N GLY A 263 7.72 3.06 -6.00
CA GLY A 263 6.79 3.99 -6.68
C GLY A 263 6.36 5.15 -5.78
N ALA A 264 5.20 5.75 -6.04
CA ALA A 264 4.74 6.94 -5.33
C ALA A 264 3.61 6.63 -4.33
N VAL A 265 3.68 7.26 -3.13
CA VAL A 265 2.63 7.25 -2.11
C VAL A 265 2.33 8.71 -1.75
N LYS A 266 1.14 9.21 -2.11
CA LYS A 266 0.82 10.63 -2.02
C LYS A 266 -0.47 10.90 -1.25
N ASN A 267 -0.46 11.93 -0.42
CA ASN A 267 -1.65 12.44 0.27
C ASN A 267 -2.42 11.37 1.04
N CYS A 268 -1.73 10.35 1.58
CA CYS A 268 -2.33 9.24 2.30
C CYS A 268 -2.31 9.47 3.82
N THR A 269 -3.30 8.94 4.51
CA THR A 269 -3.41 9.06 5.97
C THR A 269 -3.54 7.69 6.63
N ASN A 270 -2.74 7.47 7.66
CA ASN A 270 -2.87 6.32 8.55
C ASN A 270 -3.27 6.78 9.97
N SER A 271 -4.34 6.21 10.49
CA SER A 271 -4.74 6.32 11.90
C SER A 271 -4.77 4.96 12.62
N GLY A 272 -4.64 3.87 11.88
CA GLY A 272 -4.56 2.53 12.42
C GLY A 272 -3.20 2.24 13.06
N ASN A 273 -3.18 1.35 14.06
CA ASN A 273 -1.95 0.97 14.75
C ASN A 273 -1.23 -0.17 14.00
N ALA A 274 0.10 -0.16 14.02
CA ALA A 274 0.92 -1.26 13.53
C ALA A 274 1.73 -1.84 14.69
N ASP A 275 1.56 -3.14 14.96
CA ASP A 275 2.25 -3.84 16.06
C ASP A 275 2.92 -5.14 15.58
N ASP A 276 4.23 -5.09 15.43
CA ASP A 276 5.07 -6.25 15.09
C ASP A 276 5.98 -6.70 16.25
N THR A 277 5.71 -6.26 17.47
CA THR A 277 6.53 -6.59 18.65
C THR A 277 6.56 -8.09 18.97
N LYS A 278 5.54 -8.83 18.51
CA LYS A 278 5.40 -10.30 18.70
C LYS A 278 5.95 -11.10 17.52
N GLY A 279 6.43 -10.45 16.48
CA GLY A 279 6.98 -11.11 15.30
C GLY A 279 8.20 -11.97 15.62
N THR A 280 8.31 -13.15 14.96
CA THR A 280 9.38 -14.12 15.23
C THR A 280 10.72 -13.72 14.61
N SER A 281 10.73 -12.89 13.57
CA SER A 281 11.95 -12.43 12.89
C SER A 281 12.51 -11.17 13.53
N LYS A 282 13.42 -11.32 14.47
CA LYS A 282 14.07 -10.18 15.16
C LYS A 282 15.12 -9.43 14.31
N SER A 283 15.52 -9.95 13.15
CA SER A 283 16.64 -9.38 12.37
C SER A 283 16.22 -8.57 11.14
N LYS A 284 14.98 -8.69 10.68
CA LYS A 284 14.48 -8.09 9.42
C LYS A 284 13.07 -7.55 9.59
N GLN A 285 12.85 -6.66 10.55
CA GLN A 285 11.56 -6.02 10.75
C GLN A 285 11.59 -4.60 10.21
N TYR A 286 10.48 -4.18 9.61
CA TYR A 286 10.34 -2.87 8.97
C TYR A 286 8.94 -2.34 9.22
N THR A 287 8.67 -1.84 10.43
CA THR A 287 7.33 -1.37 10.82
C THR A 287 7.23 0.14 10.61
N ALA A 288 6.15 0.62 10.00
CA ALA A 288 6.03 2.04 9.71
C ALA A 288 4.59 2.56 9.69
N GLY A 289 4.46 3.89 9.79
CA GLY A 289 3.18 4.57 9.67
C GLY A 289 2.65 4.59 8.24
N ILE A 290 3.52 4.70 7.22
CA ILE A 290 3.10 4.83 5.82
C ILE A 290 3.66 3.70 4.95
N VAL A 291 4.97 3.53 4.85
CA VAL A 291 5.59 2.48 4.02
C VAL A 291 6.54 1.66 4.88
N SER A 292 6.36 0.33 4.93
CA SER A 292 7.24 -0.50 5.76
C SER A 292 8.65 -0.57 5.18
N CYS A 293 8.76 -0.75 3.87
CA CYS A 293 10.05 -0.93 3.23
C CYS A 293 10.07 -0.39 1.80
N ALA A 294 11.02 0.51 1.51
CA ALA A 294 11.38 0.89 0.15
C ALA A 294 12.21 -0.23 -0.48
N SER A 295 11.58 -1.06 -1.31
CA SER A 295 12.25 -2.17 -2.00
C SER A 295 13.16 -1.69 -3.12
N PHE A 296 12.82 -0.52 -3.70
CA PHE A 296 13.58 0.26 -4.68
C PHE A 296 13.33 1.74 -4.42
N ALA A 297 13.23 2.61 -5.44
CA ALA A 297 12.88 4.01 -5.25
C ALA A 297 11.44 4.18 -4.73
N VAL A 298 11.25 5.02 -3.72
CA VAL A 298 9.93 5.41 -3.21
C VAL A 298 9.88 6.93 -3.12
N ASP A 299 8.76 7.52 -3.58
CA ASP A 299 8.44 8.92 -3.42
C ASP A 299 7.22 9.04 -2.48
N ILE A 300 7.42 9.54 -1.26
CA ILE A 300 6.37 9.71 -0.25
C ILE A 300 6.14 11.21 -0.08
N ASP A 301 4.94 11.70 -0.43
CA ASP A 301 4.63 13.12 -0.38
C ASP A 301 3.26 13.39 0.26
N GLY A 302 3.20 14.37 1.15
CA GLY A 302 1.95 14.83 1.76
C GLY A 302 1.25 13.81 2.68
N CYS A 303 1.97 12.79 3.18
CA CYS A 303 1.37 11.72 3.96
C CYS A 303 1.38 12.00 5.48
N THR A 304 0.35 11.52 6.18
CA THR A 304 0.22 11.69 7.63
C THR A 304 0.04 10.35 8.34
N ASN A 305 0.83 10.12 9.38
CA ASN A 305 0.61 9.04 10.33
C ASN A 305 0.13 9.59 11.68
N SER A 306 -0.98 9.07 12.19
CA SER A 306 -1.50 9.35 13.54
C SER A 306 -1.62 8.08 14.39
N GLY A 307 -1.46 6.90 13.78
CA GLY A 307 -1.49 5.61 14.48
C GLY A 307 -0.20 5.34 15.25
N SER A 308 -0.30 4.54 16.31
CA SER A 308 0.85 4.08 17.09
C SER A 308 1.60 2.98 16.34
N ILE A 309 2.91 3.13 16.21
CA ILE A 309 3.78 2.21 15.47
C ILE A 309 4.73 1.53 16.45
N SER A 310 4.62 0.22 16.57
CA SER A 310 5.41 -0.58 17.49
C SER A 310 6.08 -1.75 16.78
N GLY A 311 7.39 -1.91 16.96
CA GLY A 311 8.14 -2.99 16.33
C GLY A 311 9.36 -3.38 17.15
N VAL A 312 10.12 -4.36 16.66
CA VAL A 312 11.38 -4.71 17.30
C VAL A 312 12.49 -3.79 16.82
N LYS A 313 12.60 -3.60 15.49
CA LYS A 313 13.74 -2.92 14.85
C LYS A 313 13.33 -2.27 13.52
N ASN A 314 14.03 -1.23 13.08
CA ASN A 314 13.76 -0.47 11.85
C ASN A 314 12.32 0.09 11.86
N VAL A 315 11.98 0.80 12.91
CA VAL A 315 10.65 1.36 13.13
C VAL A 315 10.66 2.83 12.77
N GLY A 316 9.79 3.25 11.85
CA GLY A 316 9.71 4.64 11.41
C GLY A 316 8.29 5.18 11.41
N GLY A 317 8.14 6.45 11.78
CA GLY A 317 6.83 7.10 11.75
C GLY A 317 6.25 7.21 10.33
N ILE A 318 7.10 7.30 9.31
CA ILE A 318 6.70 7.36 7.89
C ILE A 318 7.26 6.16 7.11
N LEU A 319 8.56 5.91 7.16
CA LEU A 319 9.23 4.83 6.42
C LEU A 319 10.05 3.95 7.38
N GLY A 320 9.83 2.64 7.36
CA GLY A 320 10.55 1.71 8.23
C GLY A 320 11.99 1.46 7.76
N ASN A 321 12.18 1.17 6.48
CA ASN A 321 13.51 0.83 5.95
C ASN A 321 13.67 1.13 4.45
N VAL A 322 14.91 1.41 4.03
CA VAL A 322 15.32 1.46 2.63
C VAL A 322 16.16 0.22 2.30
N MET A 323 15.64 -0.70 1.48
CA MET A 323 16.28 -2.01 1.24
C MET A 323 17.36 -2.01 0.18
N LYS A 324 17.20 -1.26 -0.91
CA LYS A 324 18.14 -1.17 -2.00
C LYS A 324 18.38 0.28 -2.37
N GLY A 325 19.64 0.63 -2.53
CA GLY A 325 20.07 1.98 -2.81
C GLY A 325 21.04 2.09 -3.97
N ASP A 326 21.06 1.11 -4.89
CA ASP A 326 21.96 1.20 -6.04
C ASP A 326 21.47 2.33 -6.97
N GLU A 327 22.06 3.54 -6.79
CA GLU A 327 21.84 4.73 -7.61
C GLU A 327 20.39 5.28 -7.68
N VAL A 328 19.52 4.90 -6.72
CA VAL A 328 18.13 5.37 -6.70
C VAL A 328 17.90 6.32 -5.52
N THR A 329 17.03 7.31 -5.76
CA THR A 329 16.62 8.27 -4.75
C THR A 329 15.30 7.84 -4.12
N THR A 330 15.27 7.83 -2.78
CA THR A 330 14.04 7.76 -1.99
C THR A 330 13.76 9.17 -1.49
N THR A 331 12.57 9.71 -1.80
CA THR A 331 12.18 11.06 -1.39
C THR A 331 11.03 11.00 -0.38
N ILE A 332 11.11 11.80 0.67
CA ILE A 332 10.06 11.96 1.67
C ILE A 332 9.84 13.44 1.86
N LYS A 333 8.64 13.95 1.49
CA LYS A 333 8.34 15.37 1.54
C LYS A 333 7.00 15.64 2.21
N ASN A 334 6.87 16.79 2.86
CA ASN A 334 5.60 17.30 3.38
C ASN A 334 4.88 16.28 4.28
N CYS A 335 5.60 15.35 4.90
CA CYS A 335 5.02 14.26 5.67
C CYS A 335 4.99 14.58 7.16
N THR A 336 3.95 14.12 7.86
CA THR A 336 3.79 14.35 9.28
C THR A 336 3.58 13.05 10.04
N ASN A 337 4.39 12.82 11.06
CA ASN A 337 4.14 11.78 12.06
C ASN A 337 3.61 12.41 13.34
N ASN A 338 2.36 12.11 13.69
CA ASN A 338 1.72 12.50 14.95
C ASN A 338 1.60 11.30 15.92
N GLY A 339 1.75 10.08 15.43
CA GLY A 339 1.64 8.85 16.20
C GLY A 339 2.91 8.54 16.99
N THR A 340 2.77 7.79 18.07
CA THR A 340 3.92 7.26 18.83
C THR A 340 4.70 6.24 18.00
N VAL A 341 6.03 6.24 18.12
CA VAL A 341 6.91 5.27 17.47
C VAL A 341 7.73 4.58 18.56
N SER A 342 7.60 3.26 18.68
CA SER A 342 8.30 2.51 19.72
C SER A 342 9.05 1.30 19.15
N GLY A 343 10.23 1.05 19.64
CA GLY A 343 11.06 -0.09 19.25
C GLY A 343 11.73 -0.79 20.42
N GLN A 344 11.88 -2.12 20.29
CA GLN A 344 12.56 -2.95 21.32
C GLN A 344 14.08 -3.02 21.11
N ASP A 345 14.61 -2.52 19.98
CA ASP A 345 16.01 -2.57 19.60
C ASP A 345 16.40 -1.24 18.92
N LEU A 346 17.51 -1.21 18.20
CA LEU A 346 18.03 -0.06 17.47
C LEU A 346 17.21 0.31 16.22
N TYR A 347 17.45 1.49 15.68
CA TYR A 347 16.88 1.98 14.42
C TYR A 347 15.41 2.34 14.51
N VAL A 348 15.09 3.17 15.49
CA VAL A 348 13.74 3.70 15.76
C VAL A 348 13.77 5.20 15.56
N ALA A 349 12.90 5.72 14.71
CA ALA A 349 12.96 7.12 14.31
C ALA A 349 11.59 7.72 13.99
N GLY A 350 11.50 9.04 14.13
CA GLY A 350 10.27 9.78 13.89
C GLY A 350 9.79 9.75 12.43
N ILE A 351 10.72 9.71 11.45
CA ILE A 351 10.40 9.70 10.02
C ILE A 351 10.92 8.42 9.35
N VAL A 352 12.23 8.16 9.34
CA VAL A 352 12.83 7.00 8.66
C VAL A 352 13.57 6.14 9.66
N GLY A 353 13.09 4.92 9.91
CA GLY A 353 13.68 4.01 10.89
C GLY A 353 15.08 3.56 10.52
N ASN A 354 15.30 3.15 9.27
CA ASN A 354 16.61 2.69 8.81
C ASN A 354 16.85 3.07 7.36
N SER A 355 18.00 3.69 7.10
CA SER A 355 18.44 4.11 5.77
C SER A 355 19.77 3.46 5.35
N ALA A 356 20.11 2.33 5.95
CA ALA A 356 21.43 1.70 5.90
C ALA A 356 21.68 0.84 4.68
N ARG A 357 21.45 1.33 3.44
CA ARG A 357 21.92 0.57 2.30
C ARG A 357 22.69 1.40 1.27
N ALA A 358 23.67 0.71 0.69
CA ALA A 358 24.73 1.24 -0.13
C ALA A 358 24.22 2.04 -1.34
N ASN A 359 24.90 3.15 -1.63
CA ASN A 359 24.87 3.89 -2.88
C ASN A 359 23.55 4.62 -3.26
N GLY A 360 22.59 4.80 -2.35
CA GLY A 360 21.37 5.54 -2.60
C GLY A 360 21.33 6.91 -1.92
N LEU A 361 20.43 7.77 -2.41
CA LEU A 361 20.11 9.03 -1.78
C LEU A 361 18.76 8.92 -1.06
N VAL A 362 18.71 9.29 0.21
CA VAL A 362 17.46 9.51 0.95
C VAL A 362 17.32 11.02 1.18
N SER A 363 16.32 11.63 0.56
CA SER A 363 16.02 13.06 0.72
C SER A 363 14.79 13.23 1.61
N VAL A 364 14.90 14.06 2.62
CA VAL A 364 13.80 14.38 3.55
C VAL A 364 13.66 15.91 3.63
N GLU A 365 12.47 16.41 3.29
CA GLU A 365 12.19 17.84 3.21
C GLU A 365 10.80 18.15 3.76
N SER A 366 10.65 19.25 4.49
CA SER A 366 9.37 19.74 5.02
C SER A 366 8.59 18.67 5.79
N CYS A 367 9.29 17.78 6.50
CA CYS A 367 8.69 16.72 7.30
C CYS A 367 8.64 17.08 8.78
N THR A 368 7.59 16.66 9.46
CA THR A 368 7.34 16.96 10.85
C THR A 368 7.19 15.68 11.67
N ASN A 369 7.89 15.57 12.80
CA ASN A 369 7.60 14.58 13.82
C ASN A 369 7.08 15.23 15.08
N ASN A 370 5.81 15.02 15.39
CA ASN A 370 5.16 15.46 16.64
C ASN A 370 5.00 14.29 17.63
N GLY A 371 5.09 13.05 17.14
CA GLY A 371 4.93 11.87 17.96
C GLY A 371 6.12 11.59 18.85
N GLU A 372 5.85 10.98 20.00
CA GLU A 372 6.90 10.48 20.89
C GLU A 372 7.63 9.29 20.22
N VAL A 373 8.96 9.27 20.34
CA VAL A 373 9.79 8.18 19.82
C VAL A 373 10.53 7.54 20.99
N THR A 374 10.33 6.24 21.22
CA THR A 374 10.93 5.49 22.31
C THR A 374 11.69 4.25 21.81
N SER A 375 12.87 4.02 22.36
CA SER A 375 13.71 2.87 22.04
C SER A 375 14.66 2.56 23.20
N THR A 376 15.18 1.34 23.24
CA THR A 376 16.29 0.97 24.14
C THR A 376 17.63 1.58 23.69
N GLY A 377 17.70 2.05 22.44
CA GLY A 377 18.86 2.77 21.89
C GLY A 377 18.63 4.27 21.79
N THR A 378 19.34 4.92 20.85
CA THR A 378 19.12 6.33 20.53
C THR A 378 17.87 6.51 19.67
N THR A 379 17.13 7.59 19.94
CA THR A 379 15.94 7.98 19.17
C THR A 379 16.27 9.14 18.24
N GLU A 380 15.85 9.06 16.98
CA GLU A 380 16.29 9.96 15.93
C GLU A 380 15.10 10.38 15.04
N PHE A 381 15.30 11.44 14.26
CA PHE A 381 14.38 11.86 13.22
C PHE A 381 14.53 10.95 11.98
N ILE A 382 15.80 10.65 11.62
CA ILE A 382 16.17 9.64 10.63
C ILE A 382 17.17 8.71 11.28
N GLY A 383 16.85 7.40 11.30
CA GLY A 383 17.70 6.38 11.92
C GLY A 383 18.72 5.79 10.96
N ASN A 384 19.81 5.35 11.55
CA ASN A 384 20.87 4.48 11.02
C ASN A 384 21.41 4.79 9.62
N LEU A 385 22.55 5.41 9.59
CA LEU A 385 23.36 5.61 8.37
C LEU A 385 24.41 4.49 8.25
N ARG A 386 24.28 3.63 7.26
CA ARG A 386 25.29 2.61 6.95
C ARG A 386 25.63 2.60 5.46
N GLY A 387 26.86 2.16 5.15
CA GLY A 387 27.33 2.05 3.79
C GLY A 387 27.51 3.41 3.12
N ASN A 388 27.22 3.48 1.82
CA ASN A 388 27.38 4.70 1.02
C ASN A 388 26.04 5.47 0.88
N THR A 389 25.09 5.28 1.77
CA THR A 389 23.82 6.04 1.73
C THR A 389 24.09 7.50 2.04
N THR A 390 23.69 8.37 1.14
CA THR A 390 23.69 9.81 1.34
C THR A 390 22.30 10.25 1.82
N ILE A 391 22.25 10.97 2.93
CA ILE A 391 21.01 11.61 3.41
C ILE A 391 21.10 13.10 3.15
N ALA A 392 20.13 13.63 2.40
CA ALA A 392 19.91 15.06 2.25
C ALA A 392 18.74 15.49 3.14
N LEU A 393 19.03 16.28 4.18
CA LEU A 393 18.02 17.00 4.91
C LEU A 393 17.79 18.34 4.21
N GLY A 394 16.65 18.45 3.51
CA GLY A 394 16.16 19.70 2.95
C GLY A 394 15.66 20.64 4.02
N GLU A 395 15.16 21.81 3.60
CA GLU A 395 14.59 22.82 4.49
C GLU A 395 13.21 22.40 5.04
N GLY A 396 12.73 23.11 6.04
CA GLY A 396 11.36 22.98 6.55
C GLY A 396 11.08 21.76 7.43
N ASN A 397 12.10 20.97 7.80
CA ASN A 397 11.89 19.82 8.69
C ASN A 397 11.69 20.27 10.16
N VAL A 398 10.68 19.69 10.82
CA VAL A 398 10.42 19.87 12.27
C VAL A 398 10.78 18.57 12.99
N ILE A 399 11.91 18.60 13.69
CA ILE A 399 12.43 17.46 14.45
C ILE A 399 11.81 17.46 15.83
N GLY A 400 11.22 16.35 16.27
CA GLY A 400 10.59 16.24 17.57
C GLY A 400 11.55 16.52 18.74
N ALA A 401 11.00 16.95 19.86
CA ALA A 401 11.78 17.28 21.06
C ALA A 401 12.61 16.07 21.53
N GLY A 402 13.86 16.32 21.84
CA GLY A 402 14.79 15.26 22.30
C GLY A 402 15.33 14.34 21.22
N LEU A 403 14.90 14.48 19.96
CA LEU A 403 15.43 13.67 18.86
C LEU A 403 16.67 14.31 18.24
N LYS A 404 17.56 13.48 17.72
CA LYS A 404 18.68 13.92 16.90
C LYS A 404 18.26 13.95 15.42
N ALA A 405 18.72 14.96 14.69
CA ALA A 405 18.41 15.11 13.26
C ALA A 405 18.91 13.91 12.45
N LEU A 406 20.13 13.48 12.75
CA LEU A 406 20.78 12.32 12.12
C LEU A 406 21.42 11.46 13.21
N PRO A 407 21.57 10.14 12.98
CA PRO A 407 22.20 9.25 13.94
C PRO A 407 23.67 9.63 14.17
N LEU A 408 24.15 9.36 15.38
CA LEU A 408 25.58 9.25 15.63
C LEU A 408 26.05 7.98 14.96
N ASP A 409 27.06 8.07 14.09
CA ASP A 409 27.63 6.88 13.43
C ASP A 409 28.22 5.89 14.46
N PRO A 410 27.69 4.67 14.56
CA PRO A 410 28.28 3.67 15.42
C PRO A 410 29.57 3.05 14.83
N ASP A 411 29.82 3.23 13.52
CA ASP A 411 31.00 2.67 12.85
C ASP A 411 31.90 3.77 12.26
N PRO A 412 33.01 4.08 12.93
CA PRO A 412 33.91 5.15 12.53
C PRO A 412 34.70 4.90 11.24
N THR A 413 34.51 3.78 10.53
CA THR A 413 35.25 3.46 9.31
C THR A 413 34.55 4.00 8.03
N GLY A 414 33.34 4.49 8.09
CA GLY A 414 32.60 5.10 6.96
C GLY A 414 32.89 6.60 6.84
N ILE A 415 33.10 7.07 5.62
CA ILE A 415 33.43 8.48 5.27
C ILE A 415 32.28 9.47 5.59
N ASN A 416 31.11 8.99 5.99
CA ASN A 416 29.89 9.79 6.18
C ASN A 416 29.66 10.26 7.62
N ASN A 417 30.72 10.30 8.46
CA ASN A 417 30.57 10.66 9.84
C ASN A 417 31.06 12.04 10.17
N VAL A 418 30.13 12.87 10.51
CA VAL A 418 30.43 14.15 11.10
C VAL A 418 30.11 14.11 12.58
N ASN A 419 31.03 13.63 13.37
CA ASN A 419 30.95 13.79 14.81
C ASN A 419 31.76 15.00 15.24
N ALA A 420 31.07 15.98 15.82
CA ALA A 420 31.64 17.27 16.23
C ALA A 420 32.70 17.17 17.35
N ASN A 421 33.00 15.99 17.89
CA ASN A 421 33.82 15.84 19.11
C ASN A 421 34.93 14.80 19.12
N THR A 422 35.38 14.29 17.97
CA THR A 422 36.57 13.45 17.98
C THR A 422 37.73 14.13 17.31
N ASN A 423 38.85 14.28 18.06
CA ASN A 423 40.17 14.63 17.51
C ASN A 423 40.63 13.55 16.53
N ARG A 424 40.18 13.60 15.28
CA ARG A 424 40.61 12.67 14.26
C ARG A 424 41.59 13.32 13.32
N THR A 425 42.71 12.65 13.19
CA THR A 425 43.81 12.95 12.25
C THR A 425 43.60 12.40 10.84
N ALA A 426 42.38 11.91 10.52
CA ALA A 426 42.08 11.35 9.22
C ALA A 426 41.77 12.44 8.17
N ASN A 427 42.31 12.28 6.97
CA ASN A 427 41.98 13.14 5.81
C ASN A 427 40.51 12.95 5.42
N GLY A 428 39.80 14.04 5.14
CA GLY A 428 38.40 13.97 4.75
C GLY A 428 37.68 15.33 4.72
N VAL A 429 36.42 15.31 4.36
CA VAL A 429 35.54 16.47 4.38
C VAL A 429 34.54 16.28 5.54
N PHE A 430 34.45 17.25 6.41
CA PHE A 430 33.66 17.19 7.66
C PHE A 430 32.72 18.42 7.75
N LEU A 431 31.59 18.28 8.41
CA LEU A 431 30.73 19.40 8.81
C LEU A 431 30.98 19.67 10.30
N ARG A 432 31.51 20.82 10.65
CA ARG A 432 31.79 21.24 12.03
C ARG A 432 31.05 22.53 12.32
N ASN A 433 30.18 22.56 13.33
CA ASN A 433 29.38 23.74 13.68
C ASN A 433 28.68 24.38 12.48
N GLY A 434 28.05 23.57 11.61
CA GLY A 434 27.35 24.04 10.40
C GLY A 434 28.27 24.50 9.26
N LYS A 435 29.59 24.29 9.36
CA LYS A 435 30.55 24.66 8.30
C LYS A 435 31.26 23.42 7.77
N ILE A 436 31.43 23.37 6.46
CA ILE A 436 32.21 22.31 5.80
C ILE A 436 33.69 22.57 6.08
N VAL A 437 34.37 21.59 6.69
CA VAL A 437 35.79 21.61 7.01
C VAL A 437 36.45 20.47 6.25
N ILE A 438 37.48 20.76 5.49
CA ILE A 438 38.33 19.77 4.79
C ILE A 438 39.56 19.54 5.65
N VAL A 439 39.80 18.29 6.07
CA VAL A 439 41.04 17.89 6.77
C VAL A 439 41.93 17.16 5.79
N LYS A 440 43.17 17.62 5.65
CA LYS A 440 44.20 16.97 4.85
C LYS A 440 45.53 17.05 5.58
N ASN A 441 46.18 15.90 5.83
CA ASN A 441 47.45 15.81 6.53
C ASN A 441 47.46 16.54 7.89
N ASN A 442 46.43 16.31 8.71
CA ASN A 442 46.21 16.94 10.01
C ASN A 442 45.99 18.49 9.96
N LYS A 443 45.76 19.04 8.80
CA LYS A 443 45.42 20.48 8.62
C LYS A 443 43.97 20.64 8.21
N GLN A 444 43.34 21.67 8.74
CA GLN A 444 41.94 22.00 8.43
C GLN A 444 41.88 23.14 7.39
N TYR A 445 40.97 22.99 6.43
CA TYR A 445 40.74 23.96 5.37
C TYR A 445 39.23 24.27 5.25
N THR A 446 38.89 25.47 4.84
CA THR A 446 37.51 25.85 4.43
C THR A 446 37.27 25.40 2.98
N ILE A 447 36.02 25.50 2.51
CA ILE A 447 35.66 25.23 1.08
C ILE A 447 36.51 26.07 0.11
N GLY A 448 36.96 27.25 0.50
CA GLY A 448 37.86 28.10 -0.30
C GLY A 448 39.33 27.71 -0.26
N GLY A 449 39.69 26.57 0.31
CA GLY A 449 41.07 26.11 0.42
C GLY A 449 41.93 26.89 1.45
N ILE A 450 41.34 27.75 2.26
CA ILE A 450 42.05 28.52 3.27
C ILE A 450 42.28 27.63 4.50
N GLN A 451 43.54 27.48 4.91
CA GLN A 451 43.92 26.75 6.13
C GLN A 451 43.37 27.50 7.37
N THR A 452 42.62 26.81 8.22
CA THR A 452 42.15 27.34 9.50
C THR A 452 43.07 26.87 10.61
N VAL A 453 43.47 27.78 11.45
CA VAL A 453 44.23 27.46 12.69
C VAL A 453 43.21 27.44 13.81
N GLU A 454 43.09 26.31 14.52
CA GLU A 454 42.34 26.28 15.79
C GLU A 454 43.10 27.17 16.81
N LYS A 455 42.37 28.14 17.41
CA LYS A 455 42.80 28.84 18.62
C LYS A 455 42.41 28.03 19.85
#